data_5c3280d66564be40d8dcc278ffcc4027
#
_entry.id   5c3280d66564be40d8dcc278ffcc4027
#
_cell.length_a   1.000
_cell.length_b   1.000
_cell.length_c   1.000
_cell.angle_alpha   90.00
_cell.angle_beta   90.00
_cell.angle_gamma   90.00
#
_symmetry.space_group_name_H-M   'P 1'
#
loop_
_entity.id
_entity.type
_entity.pdbx_description
1 polymer ?
#
loop_
_entity_poly.entity_id
_entity_poly.type
_entity_poly.pdbx_seq_one_letter_code
_entity_poly.pdbx_strand_id
1 'polypeptide(L)'
;DVVDTEEYGNERALAYDVEKWEDLVKSGNALPGMPEEVKKDFLSGDWMFGRGTADMKGGLSVGLALLDWYGKLVVEAERKECGTAAFETKTASGTEETPEISGNLLFVTVPDEEGYSAGMRHAVPFLNDLKERFDLEYTALIDLEPASMENGAKTIYTGSVGKTMPAVLVQGVKAHVLNCFQGVSSVGVLSSFFMKTELAPEFAEKSATEICPPPTWFCLRDRKEGYDVSVPFRAGGYMSMLGFEKTPDEVIKRLKELGKESFEEYARRMEAQWKAVEKAEVPEEKAGLTSEGNPLACPSAAAVAEAEVLTVSELLAYCRKEQGEAFTAWLLEAYKTQKAHLDKGETNFPSATLDFMEQLLNQSG
;
A
#
# COMPACT_ATOMS: atom_id res chain seq x y z
N ASP A 1 0.85 -0.96 -16.48
CA ASP A 1 0.95 -1.65 -15.18
C ASP A 1 0.52 -3.10 -15.33
N VAL A 2 1.22 -4.00 -14.67
CA VAL A 2 0.83 -5.41 -14.60
C VAL A 2 -0.19 -5.55 -13.48
N VAL A 3 -1.45 -5.49 -13.83
CA VAL A 3 -2.54 -5.57 -12.88
C VAL A 3 -2.90 -7.04 -12.65
N ASP A 4 -3.19 -7.38 -11.39
CA ASP A 4 -3.61 -8.72 -11.02
C ASP A 4 -4.90 -9.13 -11.74
N THR A 5 -4.92 -10.37 -12.21
CA THR A 5 -6.05 -11.00 -12.90
C THR A 5 -6.64 -12.18 -12.12
N GLU A 6 -6.31 -12.33 -10.83
CA GLU A 6 -6.78 -13.45 -10.01
C GLU A 6 -8.30 -13.49 -9.90
N GLU A 7 -8.94 -12.34 -9.86
CA GLU A 7 -10.40 -12.21 -9.81
C GLU A 7 -11.12 -12.85 -11.00
N TYR A 8 -10.44 -12.96 -12.15
CA TYR A 8 -10.97 -13.63 -13.34
C TYR A 8 -10.94 -15.17 -13.24
N GLY A 9 -10.35 -15.73 -12.18
CA GLY A 9 -10.31 -17.17 -11.95
C GLY A 9 -9.72 -17.94 -13.13
N ASN A 10 -10.49 -18.87 -13.70
CA ASN A 10 -10.08 -19.67 -14.86
C ASN A 10 -10.08 -18.88 -16.18
N GLU A 11 -10.72 -17.72 -16.21
CA GLU A 11 -10.90 -16.89 -17.40
C GLU A 11 -9.87 -15.73 -17.47
N ARG A 12 -8.72 -15.88 -16.81
CA ARG A 12 -7.65 -14.87 -16.78
C ARG A 12 -7.23 -14.38 -18.17
N ALA A 13 -7.31 -15.26 -19.17
CA ALA A 13 -6.98 -14.90 -20.54
C ALA A 13 -7.94 -13.86 -21.15
N LEU A 14 -9.15 -13.73 -20.61
CA LEU A 14 -10.12 -12.72 -21.06
C LEU A 14 -9.85 -11.33 -20.49
N ALA A 15 -9.07 -11.23 -19.41
CA ALA A 15 -8.84 -9.96 -18.72
C ALA A 15 -8.37 -8.84 -19.67
N TYR A 16 -7.56 -9.19 -20.66
CA TYR A 16 -6.96 -8.25 -21.63
C TYR A 16 -7.49 -8.39 -23.07
N ASP A 17 -8.48 -9.25 -23.30
CA ASP A 17 -8.99 -9.57 -24.63
C ASP A 17 -10.39 -8.99 -24.83
N VAL A 18 -10.44 -7.72 -25.21
CA VAL A 18 -11.69 -6.97 -25.43
C VAL A 18 -12.56 -7.61 -26.50
N GLU A 19 -11.95 -8.17 -27.57
CA GLU A 19 -12.70 -8.80 -28.67
C GLU A 19 -13.44 -10.05 -28.20
N LYS A 20 -12.81 -10.87 -27.37
CA LYS A 20 -13.47 -12.03 -26.76
C LYS A 20 -14.59 -11.65 -25.81
N TRP A 21 -14.44 -10.55 -25.04
CA TRP A 21 -15.51 -10.00 -24.26
C TRP A 21 -16.71 -9.63 -25.12
N GLU A 22 -16.48 -8.92 -26.22
CA GLU A 22 -17.53 -8.57 -27.17
C GLU A 22 -18.22 -9.80 -27.76
N ASP A 23 -17.47 -10.83 -28.11
CA ASP A 23 -18.02 -12.08 -28.65
C ASP A 23 -18.86 -12.84 -27.61
N LEU A 24 -18.44 -12.88 -26.36
CA LEU A 24 -19.22 -13.42 -25.24
C LEU A 24 -20.56 -12.69 -25.10
N VAL A 25 -20.53 -11.36 -25.16
CA VAL A 25 -21.73 -10.52 -25.15
C VAL A 25 -22.67 -10.87 -26.29
N LYS A 26 -22.16 -10.85 -27.49
CA LYS A 26 -22.94 -11.11 -28.71
C LYS A 26 -23.54 -12.51 -28.72
N SER A 27 -22.86 -13.49 -28.09
CA SER A 27 -23.36 -14.87 -27.98
C SER A 27 -24.46 -15.04 -26.92
N GLY A 28 -24.71 -14.03 -26.10
CA GLY A 28 -25.66 -14.09 -24.98
C GLY A 28 -25.21 -14.95 -23.79
N ASN A 29 -23.97 -15.43 -23.83
CA ASN A 29 -23.36 -16.22 -22.76
C ASN A 29 -22.70 -15.29 -21.72
N ALA A 30 -23.54 -14.58 -20.96
CA ALA A 30 -23.06 -13.81 -19.82
C ALA A 30 -22.39 -14.75 -18.79
N LEU A 31 -21.29 -14.27 -18.16
CA LEU A 31 -20.62 -15.03 -17.12
C LEU A 31 -21.59 -15.39 -15.98
N PRO A 32 -21.53 -16.61 -15.43
CA PRO A 32 -22.35 -17.01 -14.31
C PRO A 32 -22.18 -16.03 -13.13
N GLY A 33 -23.30 -15.58 -12.57
CA GLY A 33 -23.28 -14.65 -11.43
C GLY A 33 -23.20 -13.16 -11.78
N MET A 34 -23.13 -12.79 -13.06
CA MET A 34 -23.13 -11.38 -13.46
C MET A 34 -24.47 -10.72 -13.09
N PRO A 35 -24.46 -9.56 -12.40
CA PRO A 35 -25.67 -8.81 -12.09
C PRO A 35 -26.47 -8.42 -13.35
N GLU A 36 -27.80 -8.41 -13.27
CA GLU A 36 -28.65 -8.09 -14.42
C GLU A 36 -28.41 -6.69 -15.00
N GLU A 37 -28.07 -5.72 -14.17
CA GLU A 37 -27.71 -4.37 -14.62
C GLU A 37 -26.44 -4.39 -15.47
N VAL A 38 -25.40 -5.11 -15.02
CA VAL A 38 -24.17 -5.29 -15.77
C VAL A 38 -24.41 -6.03 -17.08
N LYS A 39 -25.29 -7.04 -17.10
CA LYS A 39 -25.69 -7.72 -18.34
C LYS A 39 -26.36 -6.77 -19.32
N LYS A 40 -27.20 -5.87 -18.83
CA LYS A 40 -27.88 -4.88 -19.66
C LYS A 40 -26.87 -3.92 -20.31
N ASP A 41 -25.95 -3.40 -19.52
CA ASP A 41 -24.87 -2.55 -20.03
C ASP A 41 -24.01 -3.29 -21.06
N PHE A 42 -23.67 -4.51 -20.72
CA PHE A 42 -22.92 -5.40 -21.57
C PHE A 42 -23.61 -5.64 -22.94
N LEU A 43 -24.93 -5.86 -22.94
CA LEU A 43 -25.73 -6.11 -24.16
C LEU A 43 -26.05 -4.83 -24.94
N SER A 44 -25.89 -3.65 -24.37
CA SER A 44 -26.15 -2.39 -25.06
C SER A 44 -25.16 -2.11 -26.20
N GLY A 45 -23.94 -2.63 -26.10
CA GLY A 45 -22.84 -2.34 -27.02
C GLY A 45 -22.19 -0.97 -26.82
N ASP A 46 -22.59 -0.23 -25.78
CA ASP A 46 -22.09 1.10 -25.48
C ASP A 46 -20.89 1.06 -24.53
N TRP A 47 -20.53 -0.13 -24.03
CA TRP A 47 -19.47 -0.32 -23.05
C TRP A 47 -18.37 -1.23 -23.56
N MET A 48 -17.14 -0.87 -23.20
CA MET A 48 -15.95 -1.68 -23.43
C MET A 48 -15.55 -2.35 -22.12
N PHE A 49 -15.37 -3.68 -22.13
CA PHE A 49 -15.02 -4.46 -20.95
C PHE A 49 -13.60 -5.00 -21.08
N GLY A 50 -12.90 -5.05 -19.97
CA GLY A 50 -11.55 -5.60 -19.88
C GLY A 50 -10.72 -4.90 -18.81
N ARG A 51 -9.65 -5.55 -18.38
CA ARG A 51 -8.74 -4.97 -17.38
C ARG A 51 -8.01 -3.77 -17.99
N GLY A 52 -7.94 -2.67 -17.24
CA GLY A 52 -7.30 -1.43 -17.68
C GLY A 52 -8.12 -0.58 -18.65
N THR A 53 -9.37 -0.95 -18.98
CA THR A 53 -10.23 -0.14 -19.87
C THR A 53 -10.71 1.14 -19.20
N ALA A 54 -11.19 1.07 -17.98
CA ALA A 54 -11.55 2.25 -17.20
C ALA A 54 -10.30 2.86 -16.55
N ASP A 55 -9.60 2.07 -15.77
CA ASP A 55 -8.37 2.38 -15.09
C ASP A 55 -7.18 1.75 -15.83
N MET A 56 -6.39 2.55 -16.63
CA MET A 56 -6.57 4.02 -16.73
C MET A 56 -6.79 4.49 -18.18
N LYS A 57 -7.10 3.58 -19.15
CA LYS A 57 -7.27 3.97 -20.58
C LYS A 57 -8.47 4.91 -20.78
N GLY A 58 -9.49 4.79 -19.96
CA GLY A 58 -10.63 5.72 -19.95
C GLY A 58 -10.18 7.15 -19.73
N GLY A 59 -9.46 7.41 -18.64
CA GLY A 59 -8.91 8.72 -18.32
C GLY A 59 -7.93 9.24 -19.36
N LEU A 60 -7.02 8.37 -19.86
CA LEU A 60 -6.12 8.72 -20.96
C LEU A 60 -6.88 9.20 -22.21
N SER A 61 -7.96 8.52 -22.58
CA SER A 61 -8.79 8.90 -23.74
C SER A 61 -9.44 10.26 -23.54
N VAL A 62 -9.95 10.54 -22.35
CA VAL A 62 -10.53 11.85 -21.99
C VAL A 62 -9.45 12.93 -22.06
N GLY A 63 -8.27 12.68 -21.48
CA GLY A 63 -7.15 13.63 -21.50
C GLY A 63 -6.68 13.97 -22.92
N LEU A 64 -6.56 12.96 -23.80
CA LEU A 64 -6.22 13.17 -25.22
C LEU A 64 -7.30 13.93 -25.97
N ALA A 65 -8.57 13.64 -25.72
CA ALA A 65 -9.69 14.39 -26.33
C ALA A 65 -9.70 15.85 -25.87
N LEU A 66 -9.41 16.09 -24.59
CA LEU A 66 -9.29 17.44 -24.04
C LEU A 66 -8.11 18.21 -24.64
N LEU A 67 -6.98 17.54 -24.82
CA LEU A 67 -5.80 18.14 -25.46
C LEU A 67 -6.07 18.50 -26.92
N ASP A 68 -6.72 17.63 -27.70
CA ASP A 68 -7.12 17.87 -29.07
C ASP A 68 -8.12 19.05 -29.16
N TRP A 69 -9.13 19.06 -28.29
CA TRP A 69 -10.10 20.16 -28.18
C TRP A 69 -9.41 21.48 -27.87
N TYR A 70 -8.54 21.52 -26.88
CA TYR A 70 -7.80 22.72 -26.49
C TYR A 70 -6.89 23.21 -27.62
N GLY A 71 -6.18 22.31 -28.29
CA GLY A 71 -5.35 22.65 -29.45
C GLY A 71 -6.16 23.29 -30.59
N LYS A 72 -7.37 22.80 -30.85
CA LYS A 72 -8.29 23.41 -31.81
C LYS A 72 -8.69 24.84 -31.44
N LEU A 73 -8.99 25.05 -30.14
CA LEU A 73 -9.30 26.40 -29.63
C LEU A 73 -8.13 27.39 -29.80
N VAL A 74 -6.90 26.94 -29.49
CA VAL A 74 -5.69 27.77 -29.68
C VAL A 74 -5.52 28.19 -31.15
N VAL A 75 -5.59 27.22 -32.06
CA VAL A 75 -5.49 27.49 -33.52
C VAL A 75 -6.59 28.41 -34.00
N GLU A 76 -7.79 28.30 -33.45
CA GLU A 76 -8.91 29.16 -33.81
C GLU A 76 -8.73 30.60 -33.28
N ALA A 77 -8.23 30.74 -32.05
CA ALA A 77 -7.90 32.06 -31.47
C ALA A 77 -6.82 32.77 -32.31
N GLU A 78 -5.74 32.08 -32.69
CA GLU A 78 -4.70 32.62 -33.56
C GLU A 78 -5.24 33.05 -34.93
N ARG A 79 -6.16 32.24 -35.52
CA ARG A 79 -6.80 32.61 -36.81
C ARG A 79 -7.67 33.83 -36.72
N LYS A 80 -8.39 34.05 -35.59
CA LYS A 80 -9.19 35.25 -35.35
C LYS A 80 -8.30 36.50 -35.26
N GLU A 81 -7.19 36.40 -34.55
CA GLU A 81 -6.20 37.48 -34.47
C GLU A 81 -5.60 37.83 -35.84
N CYS A 82 -5.41 36.81 -36.71
CA CYS A 82 -4.91 36.99 -38.07
C CYS A 82 -5.99 37.39 -39.10
N GLY A 83 -7.25 37.56 -38.72
CA GLY A 83 -8.34 37.98 -39.61
C GLY A 83 -8.84 36.94 -40.62
N THR A 84 -8.54 35.68 -40.42
CA THR A 84 -9.04 34.55 -41.23
C THR A 84 -10.29 33.96 -40.57
N ALA A 85 -11.37 33.70 -41.35
CA ALA A 85 -12.72 33.37 -40.91
C ALA A 85 -12.76 32.21 -39.89
N ALA A 86 -13.61 32.42 -38.86
CA ALA A 86 -13.82 31.54 -37.74
C ALA A 86 -14.59 30.25 -38.11
N PHE A 87 -14.22 29.15 -37.50
CA PHE A 87 -15.02 27.90 -37.44
C PHE A 87 -15.93 27.99 -36.20
N GLU A 88 -17.23 27.81 -36.38
CA GLU A 88 -18.19 27.89 -35.26
C GLU A 88 -18.13 26.60 -34.45
N THR A 89 -17.57 26.62 -33.26
CA THR A 89 -17.68 25.54 -32.26
C THR A 89 -18.94 25.73 -31.42
N LYS A 90 -19.91 24.82 -31.53
CA LYS A 90 -21.03 24.79 -30.60
C LYS A 90 -20.59 24.21 -29.26
N THR A 91 -20.65 24.99 -28.21
CA THR A 91 -20.46 24.50 -26.84
C THR A 91 -21.62 23.56 -26.46
N ALA A 92 -21.40 22.60 -25.54
CA ALA A 92 -22.44 21.70 -25.04
C ALA A 92 -23.64 22.44 -24.38
N SER A 93 -23.46 23.73 -24.05
CA SER A 93 -24.52 24.60 -23.50
C SER A 93 -25.27 25.42 -24.57
N GLY A 94 -24.91 25.32 -25.85
CA GLY A 94 -25.59 26.01 -26.95
C GLY A 94 -25.35 27.53 -27.01
N THR A 95 -24.43 28.06 -26.23
CA THR A 95 -24.01 29.48 -26.29
C THR A 95 -22.82 29.65 -27.23
N GLU A 96 -22.88 30.65 -28.13
CA GLU A 96 -21.84 30.94 -29.11
C GLU A 96 -20.61 31.70 -28.55
N GLU A 97 -20.37 31.63 -27.24
CA GLU A 97 -19.22 32.25 -26.64
C GLU A 97 -17.99 31.32 -26.76
N THR A 98 -17.03 31.76 -27.58
CA THR A 98 -15.69 31.12 -27.59
C THR A 98 -15.02 31.43 -26.25
N PRO A 99 -14.65 30.42 -25.47
CA PRO A 99 -13.96 30.64 -24.21
C PRO A 99 -12.64 31.39 -24.47
N GLU A 100 -12.37 32.40 -23.69
CA GLU A 100 -11.09 33.09 -23.71
C GLU A 100 -10.01 32.13 -23.21
N ILE A 101 -9.02 31.83 -24.04
CA ILE A 101 -7.93 30.93 -23.67
C ILE A 101 -6.90 31.77 -22.90
N SER A 102 -6.86 31.55 -21.59
CA SER A 102 -5.85 32.14 -20.72
C SER A 102 -5.00 30.99 -20.10
N GLY A 103 -3.78 30.84 -20.56
CA GLY A 103 -2.85 29.86 -19.99
C GLY A 103 -2.49 28.74 -20.94
N ASN A 104 -1.94 27.66 -20.38
CA ASN A 104 -1.45 26.50 -21.10
C ASN A 104 -2.02 25.21 -20.55
N LEU A 105 -2.16 24.20 -21.39
CA LEU A 105 -2.52 22.84 -20.99
C LEU A 105 -1.30 21.93 -21.14
N LEU A 106 -0.89 21.30 -20.06
CA LEU A 106 0.15 20.29 -20.04
C LEU A 106 -0.50 18.94 -19.76
N PHE A 107 -0.42 18.02 -20.72
CA PHE A 107 -0.88 16.66 -20.55
C PHE A 107 0.32 15.77 -20.20
N VAL A 108 0.23 15.09 -19.06
CA VAL A 108 1.27 14.21 -18.53
C VAL A 108 0.69 12.81 -18.40
N THR A 109 1.35 11.82 -18.98
CA THR A 109 1.05 10.40 -18.77
C THR A 109 2.31 9.69 -18.32
N VAL A 110 2.19 8.89 -17.29
CA VAL A 110 3.31 8.18 -16.66
C VAL A 110 2.96 6.71 -16.50
N PRO A 111 3.94 5.80 -16.56
CA PRO A 111 3.72 4.40 -16.23
C PRO A 111 3.75 4.19 -14.71
N ASP A 112 3.33 3.00 -14.28
CA ASP A 112 3.67 2.44 -12.97
C ASP A 112 3.07 3.21 -11.78
N GLU A 113 1.82 3.66 -11.93
CA GLU A 113 1.09 4.31 -10.86
C GLU A 113 0.90 3.34 -9.69
N GLU A 114 0.44 2.12 -9.95
CA GLU A 114 0.23 1.05 -8.98
C GLU A 114 1.54 0.56 -8.31
N GLY A 115 2.67 0.82 -8.95
CA GLY A 115 4.02 0.61 -8.43
C GLY A 115 4.53 1.77 -7.56
N TYR A 116 3.75 2.25 -6.60
CA TYR A 116 4.10 3.41 -5.73
C TYR A 116 4.29 4.71 -6.48
N SER A 117 3.48 4.93 -7.51
CA SER A 117 3.55 6.11 -8.36
C SER A 117 4.96 6.35 -8.93
N ALA A 118 5.66 5.26 -9.30
CA ALA A 118 7.06 5.33 -9.70
C ALA A 118 7.25 6.27 -10.89
N GLY A 119 6.36 6.22 -11.87
CA GLY A 119 6.37 7.11 -13.02
C GLY A 119 6.23 8.59 -12.62
N MET A 120 5.27 8.93 -11.76
CA MET A 120 5.06 10.31 -11.31
C MET A 120 6.23 10.81 -10.45
N ARG A 121 6.79 9.95 -9.59
CA ARG A 121 7.97 10.32 -8.78
C ARG A 121 9.18 10.67 -9.64
N HIS A 122 9.33 10.05 -10.82
CA HIS A 122 10.36 10.42 -11.80
C HIS A 122 9.96 11.64 -12.64
N ALA A 123 8.66 11.85 -12.87
CA ALA A 123 8.17 13.02 -13.62
C ALA A 123 8.27 14.33 -12.84
N VAL A 124 8.13 14.32 -11.51
CA VAL A 124 8.15 15.54 -10.67
C VAL A 124 9.42 16.38 -10.87
N PRO A 125 10.66 15.85 -10.83
CA PRO A 125 11.84 16.65 -11.15
C PRO A 125 11.81 17.25 -12.54
N PHE A 126 11.34 16.51 -13.54
CA PHE A 126 11.20 17.00 -14.90
C PHE A 126 10.16 18.13 -15.01
N LEU A 127 9.03 18.00 -14.31
CA LEU A 127 8.02 19.07 -14.24
C LEU A 127 8.59 20.32 -13.57
N ASN A 128 9.46 20.17 -12.57
CA ASN A 128 10.14 21.30 -11.96
C ASN A 128 11.11 21.98 -12.93
N ASP A 129 11.87 21.21 -13.70
CA ASP A 129 12.75 21.74 -14.76
C ASP A 129 11.94 22.51 -15.82
N LEU A 130 10.78 22.00 -16.23
CA LEU A 130 9.88 22.70 -17.15
C LEU A 130 9.39 24.01 -16.55
N LYS A 131 9.01 24.00 -15.27
CA LYS A 131 8.56 25.20 -14.55
C LYS A 131 9.65 26.29 -14.58
N GLU A 132 10.88 25.96 -14.23
CA GLU A 132 12.00 26.89 -14.23
C GLU A 132 12.36 27.37 -15.65
N ARG A 133 12.41 26.44 -16.62
CA ARG A 133 12.83 26.72 -17.99
C ARG A 133 11.87 27.63 -18.75
N PHE A 134 10.57 27.50 -18.50
CA PHE A 134 9.51 28.19 -19.22
C PHE A 134 8.75 29.20 -18.35
N ASP A 135 9.23 29.45 -17.13
CA ASP A 135 8.59 30.34 -16.14
C ASP A 135 7.10 30.01 -15.94
N LEU A 136 6.80 28.70 -15.73
CA LEU A 136 5.45 28.22 -15.60
C LEU A 136 4.95 28.33 -14.16
N GLU A 137 3.66 28.64 -14.02
CA GLU A 137 2.91 28.51 -12.77
C GLU A 137 1.87 27.40 -12.95
N TYR A 138 1.99 26.31 -12.18
CA TYR A 138 0.99 25.26 -12.16
C TYR A 138 -0.18 25.68 -11.27
N THR A 139 -1.29 26.05 -11.88
CA THR A 139 -2.47 26.60 -11.16
C THR A 139 -3.46 25.52 -10.76
N ALA A 140 -3.54 24.41 -11.50
CA ALA A 140 -4.42 23.29 -11.21
C ALA A 140 -3.82 21.98 -11.73
N LEU A 141 -4.10 20.89 -11.03
CA LEU A 141 -3.90 19.53 -11.47
C LEU A 141 -5.27 18.85 -11.61
N ILE A 142 -5.52 18.25 -12.76
CA ILE A 142 -6.72 17.46 -13.01
C ILE A 142 -6.26 16.01 -13.18
N ASP A 143 -6.67 15.18 -12.24
CA ASP A 143 -6.44 13.74 -12.28
C ASP A 143 -7.67 13.05 -12.88
N LEU A 144 -7.47 12.24 -13.90
CA LEU A 144 -8.54 11.69 -14.74
C LEU A 144 -8.89 10.25 -14.36
N GLU A 145 -8.98 10.01 -13.07
CA GLU A 145 -9.33 8.70 -12.51
C GLU A 145 -10.77 8.27 -12.85
N PRO A 146 -11.04 6.95 -12.93
CA PRO A 146 -12.39 6.45 -13.10
C PRO A 146 -13.24 6.81 -11.88
N ALA A 147 -14.21 7.68 -12.06
CA ALA A 147 -15.13 8.10 -11.00
C ALA A 147 -16.32 7.15 -10.91
N SER A 148 -16.63 6.68 -9.69
CA SER A 148 -17.90 6.04 -9.41
C SER A 148 -19.01 7.08 -9.34
N MET A 149 -20.21 6.70 -9.81
CA MET A 149 -21.41 7.52 -9.57
C MET A 149 -21.91 7.26 -8.14
N GLU A 150 -21.86 8.26 -7.28
CA GLU A 150 -22.47 8.19 -5.97
C GLU A 150 -23.92 8.65 -6.05
N ASN A 151 -24.84 7.80 -5.64
CA ASN A 151 -26.29 8.08 -5.68
C ASN A 151 -26.81 8.55 -7.07
N GLY A 152 -26.21 8.07 -8.15
CA GLY A 152 -26.57 8.44 -9.53
C GLY A 152 -26.07 9.82 -9.97
N ALA A 153 -25.29 10.50 -9.17
CA ALA A 153 -24.67 11.79 -9.52
C ALA A 153 -23.21 11.60 -9.97
N LYS A 154 -22.80 12.37 -10.98
CA LYS A 154 -21.39 12.49 -11.36
C LYS A 154 -20.65 13.25 -10.27
N THR A 155 -19.57 12.67 -9.76
CA THR A 155 -18.79 13.22 -8.65
C THR A 155 -17.47 13.81 -9.15
N ILE A 156 -17.11 14.97 -8.65
CA ILE A 156 -15.78 15.58 -8.83
C ILE A 156 -15.15 15.65 -7.44
N TYR A 157 -14.00 15.01 -7.30
CA TYR A 157 -13.20 15.09 -6.08
C TYR A 157 -12.29 16.31 -6.15
N THR A 158 -12.29 17.15 -5.10
CA THR A 158 -11.51 18.38 -5.04
C THR A 158 -10.25 18.26 -4.19
N GLY A 159 -9.87 17.05 -3.82
CA GLY A 159 -8.69 16.74 -3.03
C GLY A 159 -8.45 15.22 -2.97
N SER A 160 -7.38 14.85 -2.32
CA SER A 160 -7.02 13.45 -2.05
C SER A 160 -6.73 13.24 -0.58
N VAL A 161 -6.88 12.00 -0.12
CA VAL A 161 -6.50 11.60 1.24
C VAL A 161 -5.00 11.33 1.31
N GLY A 162 -4.40 11.60 2.47
CA GLY A 162 -3.05 11.15 2.76
C GLY A 162 -3.00 9.63 2.89
N LYS A 163 -1.94 8.99 2.38
CA LYS A 163 -1.70 7.55 2.52
C LYS A 163 -0.36 7.31 3.17
N THR A 164 -0.34 6.55 4.25
CA THR A 164 0.87 6.06 4.89
C THR A 164 0.86 4.52 4.91
N MET A 165 2.05 3.92 4.82
CA MET A 165 2.20 2.47 4.84
C MET A 165 3.23 2.06 5.91
N PRO A 166 2.84 2.05 7.18
CA PRO A 166 3.72 1.62 8.25
C PRO A 166 4.15 0.17 8.05
N ALA A 167 5.46 -0.07 8.07
CA ALA A 167 6.05 -1.40 8.12
C ALA A 167 6.47 -1.71 9.56
N VAL A 168 6.20 -2.92 10.01
CA VAL A 168 6.47 -3.38 11.37
C VAL A 168 7.27 -4.66 11.31
N LEU A 169 8.36 -4.71 12.08
CA LEU A 169 9.18 -5.90 12.25
C LEU A 169 9.30 -6.22 13.74
N VAL A 170 9.05 -7.46 14.09
CA VAL A 170 9.17 -7.98 15.45
C VAL A 170 10.29 -9.01 15.49
N GLN A 171 11.23 -8.82 16.41
CA GLN A 171 12.22 -9.83 16.78
C GLN A 171 11.84 -10.44 18.13
N GLY A 172 11.72 -11.74 18.16
CA GLY A 172 11.43 -12.53 19.37
C GLY A 172 12.68 -13.16 19.96
N VAL A 173 12.48 -14.23 20.70
CA VAL A 173 13.55 -15.07 21.26
C VAL A 173 13.46 -16.47 20.68
N LYS A 174 14.54 -16.93 20.05
CA LYS A 174 14.59 -18.24 19.41
C LYS A 174 14.64 -19.35 20.46
N ALA A 175 13.79 -20.37 20.30
CA ALA A 175 13.83 -21.60 21.07
C ALA A 175 13.39 -22.77 20.21
N HIS A 176 13.81 -23.97 20.57
CA HIS A 176 13.28 -25.18 19.95
C HIS A 176 11.79 -25.37 20.35
N VAL A 177 10.95 -25.88 19.46
CA VAL A 177 9.50 -26.04 19.71
C VAL A 177 9.19 -26.88 20.96
N LEU A 178 10.05 -27.81 21.32
CA LEU A 178 9.93 -28.59 22.57
C LEU A 178 10.05 -27.70 23.82
N ASN A 179 10.72 -26.56 23.69
CA ASN A 179 10.92 -25.55 24.73
C ASN A 179 10.18 -24.25 24.38
N CYS A 180 8.99 -24.35 23.81
CA CYS A 180 8.27 -23.20 23.25
C CYS A 180 8.07 -22.03 24.23
N PHE A 181 7.94 -22.34 25.51
CA PHE A 181 7.82 -21.32 26.57
C PHE A 181 9.16 -20.64 26.95
N GLN A 182 10.29 -21.13 26.48
CA GLN A 182 11.60 -20.49 26.63
C GLN A 182 11.91 -19.49 25.53
N GLY A 183 11.10 -19.48 24.49
CA GLY A 183 11.16 -18.52 23.38
C GLY A 183 10.07 -17.46 23.45
N VAL A 184 10.21 -16.44 22.61
CA VAL A 184 9.17 -15.44 22.34
C VAL A 184 8.85 -15.50 20.86
N SER A 185 7.63 -15.92 20.52
CA SER A 185 7.19 -15.97 19.12
C SER A 185 6.95 -14.57 18.58
N SER A 186 7.75 -14.17 17.61
CA SER A 186 7.56 -12.91 16.90
C SER A 186 6.20 -12.84 16.20
N VAL A 187 5.73 -13.97 15.63
CA VAL A 187 4.39 -14.08 15.03
C VAL A 187 3.31 -13.86 16.09
N GLY A 188 3.48 -14.39 17.29
CA GLY A 188 2.52 -14.21 18.38
C GLY A 188 2.40 -12.74 18.82
N VAL A 189 3.52 -12.06 18.96
CA VAL A 189 3.54 -10.61 19.29
C VAL A 189 2.94 -9.79 18.14
N LEU A 190 3.36 -10.06 16.90
CA LEU A 190 2.84 -9.35 15.73
C LEU A 190 1.33 -9.58 15.55
N SER A 191 0.82 -10.78 15.85
CA SER A 191 -0.62 -11.07 15.82
C SER A 191 -1.37 -10.25 16.88
N SER A 192 -0.81 -10.07 18.09
CA SER A 192 -1.42 -9.19 19.11
C SER A 192 -1.46 -7.74 18.62
N PHE A 193 -0.41 -7.28 17.95
CA PHE A 193 -0.37 -5.95 17.34
C PHE A 193 -1.36 -5.81 16.18
N PHE A 194 -1.45 -6.82 15.32
CA PHE A 194 -2.44 -6.89 14.24
C PHE A 194 -3.86 -6.71 14.79
N MET A 195 -4.23 -7.47 15.83
CA MET A 195 -5.57 -7.40 16.44
C MET A 195 -5.92 -6.03 17.02
N LYS A 196 -4.92 -5.20 17.32
CA LYS A 196 -5.11 -3.83 17.82
C LYS A 196 -5.18 -2.79 16.72
N THR A 197 -4.67 -3.11 15.52
CA THR A 197 -4.51 -2.14 14.44
C THR A 197 -5.41 -2.43 13.25
N GLU A 198 -5.70 -3.70 12.92
CA GLU A 198 -6.58 -4.06 11.82
C GLU A 198 -7.99 -3.55 12.08
N LEU A 199 -8.52 -2.78 11.14
CA LEU A 199 -9.83 -2.13 11.20
C LEU A 199 -10.05 -1.28 12.47
N ALA A 200 -8.98 -0.78 13.10
CA ALA A 200 -9.08 -0.05 14.36
C ALA A 200 -9.71 1.35 14.16
N PRO A 201 -10.87 1.62 14.79
CA PRO A 201 -11.61 2.87 14.57
C PRO A 201 -10.86 4.13 15.01
N GLU A 202 -9.90 4.02 15.94
CA GLU A 202 -9.09 5.14 16.42
C GLU A 202 -8.24 5.80 15.32
N PHE A 203 -7.97 5.07 14.23
CA PHE A 203 -7.22 5.57 13.09
C PHE A 203 -8.12 6.03 11.93
N ALA A 204 -9.43 5.79 12.01
CA ALA A 204 -10.38 6.29 11.03
C ALA A 204 -10.64 7.79 11.25
N GLU A 205 -9.92 8.62 10.51
CA GLU A 205 -10.06 10.07 10.62
C GLU A 205 -11.36 10.56 9.99
N LYS A 206 -11.88 11.65 10.55
CA LYS A 206 -13.14 12.25 10.10
C LYS A 206 -12.90 13.71 9.77
N SER A 207 -13.34 14.12 8.59
CA SER A 207 -13.52 15.52 8.22
C SER A 207 -14.97 15.96 8.46
N ALA A 208 -15.32 17.17 8.07
CA ALA A 208 -16.69 17.65 8.16
C ALA A 208 -17.69 16.85 7.29
N THR A 209 -17.22 16.25 6.21
CA THR A 209 -18.04 15.59 5.17
C THR A 209 -17.68 14.15 4.90
N GLU A 210 -16.51 13.68 5.34
CA GLU A 210 -15.94 12.40 4.96
C GLU A 210 -15.32 11.66 6.14
N ILE A 211 -15.21 10.33 6.01
CA ILE A 211 -14.56 9.45 6.98
C ILE A 211 -13.57 8.59 6.20
N CYS A 212 -12.30 8.61 6.60
CA CYS A 212 -11.32 7.66 6.10
C CYS A 212 -11.66 6.25 6.61
N PRO A 213 -11.51 5.21 5.79
CA PRO A 213 -11.56 3.84 6.27
C PRO A 213 -10.46 3.58 7.32
N PRO A 214 -10.70 2.66 8.26
CA PRO A 214 -9.68 2.26 9.21
C PRO A 214 -8.52 1.53 8.51
N PRO A 215 -7.38 1.32 9.21
CA PRO A 215 -6.24 0.62 8.66
C PRO A 215 -6.57 -0.79 8.17
N THR A 216 -5.90 -1.21 7.11
CA THR A 216 -5.98 -2.58 6.59
C THR A 216 -4.58 -3.12 6.36
N TRP A 217 -4.31 -4.32 6.89
CA TRP A 217 -3.05 -5.00 6.69
C TRP A 217 -3.01 -5.68 5.31
N PHE A 218 -1.92 -5.43 4.59
CA PHE A 218 -1.67 -6.05 3.30
C PHE A 218 -0.77 -7.28 3.38
N CYS A 219 0.07 -7.34 4.41
CA CYS A 219 0.98 -8.45 4.63
C CYS A 219 1.22 -8.66 6.12
N LEU A 220 1.16 -9.91 6.55
CA LEU A 220 1.58 -10.35 7.88
C LEU A 220 2.16 -11.75 7.74
N ARG A 221 3.47 -11.92 7.99
CA ARG A 221 4.13 -13.22 7.84
C ARG A 221 5.34 -13.37 8.74
N ASP A 222 5.77 -14.61 8.96
CA ASP A 222 7.09 -14.86 9.49
C ASP A 222 8.19 -14.50 8.46
N ARG A 223 9.42 -14.45 8.93
CA ARG A 223 10.61 -14.15 8.11
C ARG A 223 11.55 -15.34 8.02
N LYS A 224 11.05 -16.56 8.18
CA LYS A 224 11.84 -17.78 7.96
C LYS A 224 12.03 -18.01 6.47
N GLU A 225 13.23 -18.36 6.07
CA GLU A 225 13.53 -18.75 4.69
C GLU A 225 13.09 -20.17 4.38
N GLY A 226 12.94 -21.03 5.42
CA GLY A 226 12.56 -22.42 5.27
C GLY A 226 12.01 -23.02 6.55
N TYR A 227 11.58 -24.29 6.46
CA TYR A 227 11.10 -25.04 7.61
C TYR A 227 12.23 -25.35 8.59
N ASP A 228 12.02 -25.01 9.87
CA ASP A 228 12.78 -25.49 10.99
C ASP A 228 11.86 -25.72 12.20
N VAL A 229 12.35 -26.44 13.21
CA VAL A 229 11.61 -26.79 14.43
C VAL A 229 11.76 -25.73 15.53
N SER A 230 11.98 -24.50 15.20
CA SER A 230 12.12 -23.38 16.16
C SER A 230 10.90 -22.48 16.21
N VAL A 231 10.72 -21.85 17.36
CA VAL A 231 9.78 -20.70 17.52
C VAL A 231 10.18 -19.61 16.53
N PRO A 232 9.22 -18.96 15.81
CA PRO A 232 9.52 -17.89 14.86
C PRO A 232 10.31 -16.75 15.52
N PHE A 233 11.52 -16.51 15.00
CA PHE A 233 12.42 -15.51 15.56
C PHE A 233 12.07 -14.10 15.08
N ARG A 234 11.74 -13.95 13.78
CA ARG A 234 11.32 -12.67 13.20
C ARG A 234 10.01 -12.83 12.45
N ALA A 235 9.18 -11.81 12.56
CA ALA A 235 7.96 -11.67 11.79
C ALA A 235 7.77 -10.20 11.43
N GLY A 236 7.17 -9.93 10.29
CA GLY A 236 6.93 -8.56 9.85
C GLY A 236 5.74 -8.47 8.93
N GLY A 237 5.34 -7.26 8.70
CA GLY A 237 4.25 -6.94 7.81
C GLY A 237 4.08 -5.44 7.65
N TYR A 238 3.09 -5.07 6.87
CA TYR A 238 2.76 -3.67 6.60
C TYR A 238 1.27 -3.51 6.37
N MET A 239 0.78 -2.31 6.65
CA MET A 239 -0.62 -1.94 6.53
C MET A 239 -0.77 -0.64 5.74
N SER A 240 -1.95 -0.42 5.17
CA SER A 240 -2.36 0.87 4.60
C SER A 240 -3.14 1.66 5.65
N MET A 241 -2.81 2.93 5.79
CA MET A 241 -3.53 3.88 6.64
C MET A 241 -3.80 5.14 5.83
N LEU A 242 -5.07 5.52 5.78
CA LEU A 242 -5.51 6.75 5.15
C LEU A 242 -5.82 7.81 6.22
N GLY A 243 -5.56 9.07 5.92
CA GLY A 243 -5.78 10.14 6.87
C GLY A 243 -5.92 11.52 6.23
N PHE A 244 -6.51 12.45 6.96
CA PHE A 244 -6.69 13.84 6.53
C PHE A 244 -5.70 14.78 7.22
N GLU A 245 -5.49 14.62 8.52
CA GLU A 245 -4.79 15.61 9.35
C GLU A 245 -3.62 15.02 10.16
N LYS A 246 -3.71 13.76 10.60
CA LYS A 246 -2.65 13.15 11.40
C LYS A 246 -1.34 13.06 10.62
N THR A 247 -0.32 13.58 11.24
CA THR A 247 1.03 13.47 10.70
C THR A 247 1.57 12.04 10.85
N PRO A 248 2.52 11.61 10.00
CA PRO A 248 3.19 10.33 10.16
C PRO A 248 3.82 10.14 11.56
N ASP A 249 4.32 11.18 12.18
CA ASP A 249 4.92 11.12 13.52
C ASP A 249 3.89 10.80 14.60
N GLU A 250 2.69 11.39 14.53
CA GLU A 250 1.59 11.08 15.45
C GLU A 250 1.14 9.63 15.30
N VAL A 251 1.02 9.14 14.06
CA VAL A 251 0.69 7.75 13.76
C VAL A 251 1.76 6.82 14.35
N ILE A 252 3.03 7.05 14.07
CA ILE A 252 4.16 6.23 14.56
C ILE A 252 4.20 6.24 16.10
N LYS A 253 3.97 7.37 16.75
CA LYS A 253 3.92 7.46 18.19
C LYS A 253 2.84 6.52 18.76
N ARG A 254 1.63 6.55 18.21
CA ARG A 254 0.54 5.67 18.66
C ARG A 254 0.85 4.20 18.36
N LEU A 255 1.40 3.89 17.20
CA LEU A 255 1.82 2.53 16.88
C LEU A 255 2.91 1.99 17.83
N LYS A 256 3.83 2.84 18.29
CA LYS A 256 4.81 2.46 19.33
C LYS A 256 4.14 2.08 20.64
N GLU A 257 3.14 2.83 21.07
CA GLU A 257 2.37 2.53 22.29
C GLU A 257 1.66 1.18 22.15
N LEU A 258 0.97 0.97 21.02
CA LEU A 258 0.31 -0.31 20.70
C LEU A 258 1.29 -1.47 20.61
N GLY A 259 2.50 -1.23 20.09
CA GLY A 259 3.59 -2.20 20.08
C GLY A 259 3.98 -2.66 21.49
N LYS A 260 4.16 -1.74 22.45
CA LYS A 260 4.43 -2.06 23.85
C LYS A 260 3.29 -2.86 24.47
N GLU A 261 2.05 -2.38 24.32
CA GLU A 261 0.86 -3.08 24.79
C GLU A 261 0.77 -4.51 24.25
N SER A 262 1.17 -4.72 22.99
CA SER A 262 1.15 -6.03 22.32
C SER A 262 2.17 -7.00 22.91
N PHE A 263 3.38 -6.54 23.22
CA PHE A 263 4.37 -7.33 23.93
C PHE A 263 3.88 -7.73 25.33
N GLU A 264 3.36 -6.78 26.09
CA GLU A 264 2.84 -7.03 27.44
C GLU A 264 1.67 -8.02 27.42
N GLU A 265 0.76 -7.88 26.47
CA GLU A 265 -0.38 -8.78 26.32
C GLU A 265 0.08 -10.19 25.94
N TYR A 266 1.00 -10.31 24.99
CA TYR A 266 1.56 -11.59 24.61
C TYR A 266 2.28 -12.28 25.77
N ALA A 267 3.04 -11.52 26.58
CA ALA A 267 3.71 -12.02 27.76
C ALA A 267 2.72 -12.57 28.79
N ARG A 268 1.69 -11.80 29.11
CA ARG A 268 0.62 -12.22 30.05
C ARG A 268 -0.08 -13.48 29.55
N ARG A 269 -0.36 -13.57 28.24
CA ARG A 269 -0.97 -14.74 27.61
C ARG A 269 -0.05 -15.95 27.71
N MET A 270 1.21 -15.79 27.40
CA MET A 270 2.21 -16.87 27.46
C MET A 270 2.32 -17.44 28.90
N GLU A 271 2.41 -16.57 29.91
CA GLU A 271 2.44 -16.96 31.31
C GLU A 271 1.17 -17.71 31.74
N ALA A 272 0.00 -17.23 31.30
CA ALA A 272 -1.27 -17.88 31.62
C ALA A 272 -1.37 -19.28 31.00
N GLN A 273 -0.93 -19.42 29.74
CA GLN A 273 -0.92 -20.73 29.06
C GLN A 273 0.09 -21.69 29.67
N TRP A 274 1.27 -21.21 30.04
CA TRP A 274 2.26 -21.99 30.75
C TRP A 274 1.69 -22.53 32.07
N LYS A 275 1.10 -21.69 32.89
CA LYS A 275 0.44 -22.11 34.16
C LYS A 275 -0.69 -23.11 33.95
N ALA A 276 -1.42 -23.01 32.84
CA ALA A 276 -2.48 -23.96 32.50
C ALA A 276 -1.92 -25.34 32.11
N VAL A 277 -0.81 -25.35 31.36
CA VAL A 277 -0.11 -26.60 30.98
C VAL A 277 0.57 -27.26 32.19
N GLU A 278 1.19 -26.45 33.07
CA GLU A 278 1.85 -26.95 34.29
C GLU A 278 0.86 -27.63 35.25
N LYS A 279 -0.38 -27.13 35.32
CA LYS A 279 -1.46 -27.68 36.13
C LYS A 279 -2.13 -28.91 35.52
N ALA A 280 -1.84 -29.24 34.23
CA ALA A 280 -2.40 -30.41 33.61
C ALA A 280 -1.84 -31.66 34.29
N GLU A 281 -2.70 -32.44 34.92
CA GLU A 281 -2.32 -33.69 35.59
C GLU A 281 -1.75 -34.70 34.57
N VAL A 282 -0.50 -35.07 34.75
CA VAL A 282 0.08 -36.21 34.04
C VAL A 282 -0.28 -37.45 34.84
N PRO A 283 -0.94 -38.47 34.25
CA PRO A 283 -1.22 -39.70 34.97
C PRO A 283 0.06 -40.27 35.61
N GLU A 284 0.00 -40.68 36.89
CA GLU A 284 1.17 -41.14 37.66
C GLU A 284 1.96 -42.28 36.97
N GLU A 285 1.31 -43.08 36.14
CA GLU A 285 1.93 -44.16 35.36
C GLU A 285 2.92 -43.64 34.28
N LYS A 286 2.90 -42.35 33.95
CA LYS A 286 3.81 -41.73 32.96
C LYS A 286 4.77 -40.72 33.57
N ALA A 287 4.71 -40.47 34.86
CA ALA A 287 5.55 -39.46 35.52
C ALA A 287 7.06 -39.80 35.51
N GLY A 288 7.43 -41.02 35.21
CA GLY A 288 8.84 -41.46 35.12
C GLY A 288 9.54 -41.17 33.79
N LEU A 289 8.85 -40.60 32.81
CA LEU A 289 9.39 -40.28 31.47
C LEU A 289 9.76 -38.79 31.26
N THR A 290 9.61 -37.97 32.30
CA THR A 290 10.09 -36.59 32.26
C THR A 290 11.58 -36.55 32.53
N SER A 291 12.38 -36.42 31.46
CA SER A 291 13.82 -36.21 31.49
C SER A 291 14.21 -35.07 32.43
N GLU A 292 15.35 -35.24 33.11
CA GLU A 292 16.01 -34.21 33.92
C GLU A 292 16.14 -32.88 33.15
N GLY A 293 15.45 -31.84 33.62
CA GLY A 293 15.39 -30.52 33.04
C GLY A 293 13.96 -30.18 32.63
N ASN A 294 13.29 -29.37 33.43
CA ASN A 294 11.91 -28.96 33.16
C ASN A 294 11.82 -28.25 31.82
N PRO A 295 11.42 -28.91 30.69
CA PRO A 295 11.38 -28.27 29.38
C PRO A 295 10.30 -27.20 29.24
N LEU A 296 9.49 -27.05 30.28
CA LEU A 296 8.38 -26.11 30.36
C LEU A 296 8.70 -24.85 31.18
N ALA A 297 9.97 -24.61 31.56
CA ALA A 297 10.31 -23.37 32.26
C ALA A 297 9.93 -22.16 31.41
N CYS A 298 9.03 -21.34 31.91
CA CYS A 298 8.69 -20.09 31.27
C CYS A 298 9.88 -19.13 31.38
N PRO A 299 10.32 -18.48 30.30
CA PRO A 299 11.29 -17.41 30.41
C PRO A 299 10.67 -16.37 31.33
N SER A 300 11.47 -15.81 32.20
CA SER A 300 10.99 -14.82 33.16
C SER A 300 10.23 -13.72 32.40
N ALA A 301 9.14 -13.24 32.98
CA ALA A 301 8.47 -12.01 32.53
C ALA A 301 9.48 -10.84 32.35
N ALA A 302 10.66 -10.94 32.96
CA ALA A 302 11.80 -10.05 32.78
C ALA A 302 12.27 -9.94 31.32
N ALA A 303 12.37 -11.07 30.57
CA ALA A 303 12.84 -11.01 29.19
C ALA A 303 11.86 -10.26 28.24
N VAL A 304 10.58 -10.22 28.59
CA VAL A 304 9.58 -9.44 27.86
C VAL A 304 9.49 -8.01 28.37
N ALA A 305 9.80 -7.78 29.65
CA ALA A 305 9.86 -6.45 30.25
C ALA A 305 11.03 -5.60 29.67
N GLU A 306 12.05 -6.24 29.11
CA GLU A 306 13.17 -5.60 28.42
C GLU A 306 12.91 -5.33 26.93
N ALA A 307 11.72 -5.66 26.41
CA ALA A 307 11.39 -5.44 25.00
C ALA A 307 11.30 -3.93 24.72
N GLU A 308 12.07 -3.51 23.71
CA GLU A 308 12.05 -2.12 23.23
C GLU A 308 11.24 -2.02 21.93
N VAL A 309 10.48 -0.95 21.80
CA VAL A 309 9.80 -0.58 20.55
C VAL A 309 10.44 0.69 20.02
N LEU A 310 11.14 0.55 18.91
CA LEU A 310 11.92 1.63 18.30
C LEU A 310 11.37 1.96 16.91
N THR A 311 11.47 3.22 16.53
CA THR A 311 11.38 3.60 15.12
C THR A 311 12.69 3.25 14.41
N VAL A 312 12.63 3.12 13.08
CA VAL A 312 13.84 2.97 12.26
C VAL A 312 14.82 4.11 12.51
N SER A 313 14.33 5.35 12.67
CA SER A 313 15.17 6.52 12.96
C SER A 313 15.90 6.42 14.29
N GLU A 314 15.22 5.93 15.34
CA GLU A 314 15.85 5.70 16.66
C GLU A 314 16.90 4.60 16.59
N LEU A 315 16.62 3.50 15.89
CA LEU A 315 17.57 2.41 15.70
C LEU A 315 18.79 2.84 14.86
N LEU A 316 18.59 3.63 13.82
CA LEU A 316 19.67 4.24 13.03
C LEU A 316 20.55 5.16 13.90
N ALA A 317 19.92 5.97 14.76
CA ALA A 317 20.64 6.86 15.67
C ALA A 317 21.47 6.06 16.68
N TYR A 318 20.91 4.99 17.23
CA TYR A 318 21.62 4.07 18.12
C TYR A 318 22.85 3.46 17.42
N CYS A 319 22.67 2.84 16.26
CA CYS A 319 23.76 2.20 15.51
C CYS A 319 24.87 3.21 15.12
N ARG A 320 24.49 4.44 14.72
CA ARG A 320 25.48 5.50 14.43
C ARG A 320 26.29 5.87 15.64
N LYS A 321 25.67 5.96 16.81
CA LYS A 321 26.34 6.29 18.07
C LYS A 321 27.35 5.21 18.47
N GLU A 322 26.97 3.93 18.34
CA GLU A 322 27.78 2.80 18.79
C GLU A 322 28.91 2.47 17.82
N GLN A 323 28.71 2.60 16.51
CA GLN A 323 29.61 2.11 15.48
C GLN A 323 30.27 3.21 14.60
N GLY A 324 29.80 4.45 14.71
CA GLY A 324 30.43 5.61 14.05
C GLY A 324 30.48 5.53 12.53
N GLU A 325 31.65 5.81 11.96
CA GLU A 325 31.87 5.85 10.50
C GLU A 325 31.69 4.49 9.82
N ALA A 326 32.00 3.39 10.49
CA ALA A 326 31.79 2.04 9.95
C ALA A 326 30.32 1.75 9.63
N PHE A 327 29.42 2.17 10.53
CA PHE A 327 27.99 2.06 10.29
C PHE A 327 27.52 2.95 9.13
N THR A 328 28.07 4.15 9.00
CA THR A 328 27.71 5.06 7.90
C THR A 328 28.09 4.47 6.54
N ALA A 329 29.26 3.84 6.44
CA ALA A 329 29.70 3.16 5.23
C ALA A 329 28.82 1.95 4.90
N TRP A 330 28.49 1.13 5.90
CA TRP A 330 27.57 0.00 5.76
C TRP A 330 26.17 0.47 5.31
N LEU A 331 25.63 1.52 5.93
CA LEU A 331 24.32 2.07 5.62
C LEU A 331 24.19 2.50 4.15
N LEU A 332 25.25 3.17 3.65
CA LEU A 332 25.29 3.60 2.24
C LEU A 332 25.26 2.41 1.29
N GLU A 333 26.00 1.33 1.61
CA GLU A 333 26.03 0.13 0.78
C GLU A 333 24.73 -0.65 0.85
N ALA A 334 24.12 -0.81 2.04
CA ALA A 334 22.82 -1.42 2.23
C ALA A 334 21.73 -0.68 1.43
N TYR A 335 21.74 0.66 1.46
CA TYR A 335 20.82 1.48 0.67
C TYR A 335 21.00 1.26 -0.84
N LYS A 336 22.24 1.26 -1.35
CA LYS A 336 22.52 1.01 -2.78
C LYS A 336 22.04 -0.36 -3.22
N THR A 337 22.24 -1.38 -2.39
CA THR A 337 21.82 -2.74 -2.66
C THR A 337 20.29 -2.83 -2.76
N GLN A 338 19.57 -2.30 -1.76
CA GLN A 338 18.11 -2.30 -1.78
C GLN A 338 17.55 -1.50 -2.96
N LYS A 339 18.14 -0.34 -3.25
CA LYS A 339 17.77 0.45 -4.41
C LYS A 339 17.98 -0.32 -5.72
N ALA A 340 19.07 -1.03 -5.87
CA ALA A 340 19.35 -1.82 -7.08
C ALA A 340 18.33 -2.96 -7.26
N HIS A 341 17.87 -3.62 -6.19
CA HIS A 341 16.81 -4.64 -6.25
C HIS A 341 15.46 -4.03 -6.63
N LEU A 342 15.13 -2.85 -6.09
CA LEU A 342 13.92 -2.11 -6.47
C LEU A 342 13.95 -1.68 -7.94
N ASP A 343 15.06 -1.10 -8.39
CA ASP A 343 15.24 -0.62 -9.77
C ASP A 343 15.13 -1.76 -10.82
N LYS A 344 15.46 -2.99 -10.42
CA LYS A 344 15.33 -4.19 -11.27
C LYS A 344 13.96 -4.87 -11.19
N GLY A 345 13.08 -4.42 -10.31
CA GLY A 345 11.81 -5.07 -10.05
C GLY A 345 11.92 -6.44 -9.34
N GLU A 346 13.06 -6.72 -8.69
CA GLU A 346 13.28 -7.96 -7.94
C GLU A 346 12.54 -7.97 -6.58
N THR A 347 12.14 -6.80 -6.10
CA THR A 347 11.38 -6.61 -4.86
C THR A 347 10.47 -5.40 -4.98
N ASN A 348 9.51 -5.27 -4.06
CA ASN A 348 8.67 -4.09 -3.93
C ASN A 348 9.08 -3.26 -2.70
N PHE A 349 8.61 -2.02 -2.63
CA PHE A 349 9.01 -1.07 -1.60
C PHE A 349 8.75 -1.55 -0.16
N PRO A 350 7.58 -2.11 0.23
CA PRO A 350 7.37 -2.63 1.58
C PRO A 350 8.24 -3.83 1.92
N SER A 351 8.46 -4.74 0.96
CA SER A 351 9.35 -5.89 1.17
C SER A 351 10.78 -5.45 1.36
N ALA A 352 11.28 -4.54 0.53
CA ALA A 352 12.61 -3.94 0.68
C ALA A 352 12.78 -3.21 2.02
N THR A 353 11.72 -2.55 2.51
CA THR A 353 11.73 -1.91 3.83
C THR A 353 11.89 -2.93 4.94
N LEU A 354 11.14 -4.04 4.91
CA LEU A 354 11.29 -5.11 5.90
C LEU A 354 12.67 -5.77 5.85
N ASP A 355 13.21 -6.00 4.65
CA ASP A 355 14.57 -6.56 4.46
C ASP A 355 15.64 -5.61 5.03
N PHE A 356 15.47 -4.30 4.79
CA PHE A 356 16.36 -3.29 5.37
C PHE A 356 16.27 -3.25 6.89
N MET A 357 15.07 -3.33 7.46
CA MET A 357 14.87 -3.37 8.92
C MET A 357 15.54 -4.60 9.55
N GLU A 358 15.47 -5.77 8.90
CA GLU A 358 16.19 -6.97 9.35
C GLU A 358 17.70 -6.80 9.32
N GLN A 359 18.23 -6.23 8.23
CA GLN A 359 19.66 -5.94 8.12
C GLN A 359 20.10 -4.96 9.22
N LEU A 360 19.30 -3.94 9.49
CA LEU A 360 19.58 -2.95 10.53
C LEU A 360 19.56 -3.57 11.93
N LEU A 361 18.61 -4.47 12.23
CA LEU A 361 18.62 -5.22 13.49
C LEU A 361 19.85 -6.11 13.63
N ASN A 362 20.33 -6.72 12.54
CA ASN A 362 21.57 -7.50 12.56
C ASN A 362 22.80 -6.64 12.86
N GLN A 363 22.76 -5.37 12.51
CA GLN A 363 23.84 -4.42 12.80
C GLN A 363 23.77 -3.87 14.23
N SER A 364 22.62 -3.88 14.86
CA SER A 364 22.47 -3.34 16.22
C SER A 364 23.02 -4.26 17.32
N GLY A 365 23.32 -5.54 17.02
CA GLY A 365 23.86 -6.54 17.93
C GLY A 365 22.82 -7.55 18.36
#